data_d32c1fcda5c1bf3db20a1c8320298472
#
_entry.id   d32c1fcda5c1bf3db20a1c8320298472
#
_cell.length_a   1.000
_cell.length_b   1.000
_cell.length_c   1.000
_cell.angle_alpha   90.00
_cell.angle_beta   90.00
_cell.angle_gamma   90.00
#
_symmetry.space_group_name_H-M   'P 1'
#
loop_
_entity.id
_entity.type
_entity.pdbx_description
1 polymer ?
#
loop_
_entity_poly.entity_id
_entity_poly.type
_entity_poly.pdbx_seq_one_letter_code
_entity_poly.pdbx_strand_id
1 'polypeptide(L)'
;AIDDQIKIKDVTFFKLVYTRLTERIAQIEKIYPQILELPFNYSIDEELNVDYDKITYPNNIKALENRWRKQLKFTTISNYYDLIEENGTNLNEKSTEGKSEDFENPKSLSEIEIEARENTKSSMSEYFDFVNDLESKDYFGIFLNTIVEEFDPHTNYFAPSDRDRFELQMSGKLEGIGARLQKKNDYIKIIEVISGGPAWRGEHLEVGDMIMKVRQESEKEAVSIIGMRLDDAVKLIKGPKGTRVILTIKRVDGSIEEEIIIRDVVEIEETYAKSALIKKEDKNYGLIDLRQFYFDMQNYKERNAASDVKKEIIRLKKEGMEGLIIDLRGNGGGSLRTAVDMAGLFIKEGPIVQVASSGSKKEVLNDNDDEIVWNGPLVILVNELSASASEILAAAMQDYKRAIVVGSKQSYGKGTVQNLLDLNQWLRNNEMGDMGSLKLTTQKFYRVNGGSTQLEGVKSDVVMADRYSYIDIGEKDYDNPLPYDKIEPANYEVWNGNIDYEKTISRSVERITKSQQLKLIDENAQWIKNRRDVTTVNLNYESYKKDIESRIDETKKFDSIDNYDNKLIYESLPFEIELMKQDSTLFEKRKRWHKSLGNDIYIEEGINILQDLKSTNNNGKLANVRD
;
A
#
# COMPACT_ATOMS: atom_id res chain seq x y z
N ALA A 1 -29.79 -21.42 11.24
CA ALA A 1 -28.95 -20.51 10.46
C ALA A 1 -27.71 -20.11 11.26
N ILE A 2 -26.69 -19.49 10.65
CA ILE A 2 -25.43 -19.10 11.33
C ILE A 2 -25.74 -18.08 12.44
N ASP A 3 -26.64 -17.15 12.22
CA ASP A 3 -27.12 -16.16 13.18
C ASP A 3 -27.72 -16.80 14.45
N ASP A 4 -28.41 -17.92 14.32
CA ASP A 4 -28.93 -18.67 15.48
C ASP A 4 -27.81 -19.33 16.26
N GLN A 5 -26.82 -19.87 15.57
CA GLN A 5 -25.62 -20.46 16.23
C GLN A 5 -24.80 -19.41 16.97
N ILE A 6 -24.62 -18.22 16.38
CA ILE A 6 -23.92 -17.11 17.04
C ILE A 6 -24.62 -16.74 18.35
N LYS A 7 -25.96 -16.61 18.35
CA LYS A 7 -26.76 -16.26 19.56
C LYS A 7 -26.57 -17.22 20.70
N ILE A 8 -26.41 -18.51 20.42
CA ILE A 8 -26.19 -19.55 21.42
C ILE A 8 -24.70 -19.94 21.60
N LYS A 9 -23.78 -19.17 20.98
CA LYS A 9 -22.33 -19.42 21.01
C LYS A 9 -21.92 -20.81 20.49
N ASP A 10 -22.66 -21.32 19.49
CA ASP A 10 -22.36 -22.57 18.82
C ASP A 10 -21.39 -22.36 17.65
N VAL A 11 -20.25 -23.00 17.68
CA VAL A 11 -19.20 -22.94 16.64
C VAL A 11 -19.17 -24.20 15.76
N THR A 12 -20.24 -24.99 15.75
CA THR A 12 -20.32 -26.26 15.01
C THR A 12 -20.14 -26.03 13.50
N PHE A 13 -20.71 -24.96 12.97
CA PHE A 13 -20.55 -24.64 11.55
C PHE A 13 -19.09 -24.30 11.19
N PHE A 14 -18.42 -23.48 12.01
CA PHE A 14 -16.99 -23.23 11.83
C PHE A 14 -16.18 -24.54 11.84
N LYS A 15 -16.41 -25.43 12.82
CA LYS A 15 -15.72 -26.72 12.89
C LYS A 15 -15.94 -27.57 11.64
N LEU A 16 -17.15 -27.58 11.09
CA LEU A 16 -17.46 -28.27 9.85
C LEU A 16 -16.67 -27.68 8.67
N VAL A 17 -16.69 -26.34 8.51
CA VAL A 17 -15.97 -25.65 7.43
C VAL A 17 -14.47 -25.91 7.54
N TYR A 18 -13.90 -25.74 8.73
CA TYR A 18 -12.48 -25.98 8.99
C TYR A 18 -12.07 -27.42 8.65
N THR A 19 -12.85 -28.40 9.12
CA THR A 19 -12.58 -29.82 8.83
C THR A 19 -12.61 -30.08 7.33
N ARG A 20 -13.63 -29.55 6.61
CA ARG A 20 -13.74 -29.75 5.16
C ARG A 20 -12.63 -29.07 4.38
N LEU A 21 -12.22 -27.89 4.80
CA LEU A 21 -11.11 -27.16 4.18
C LEU A 21 -9.78 -27.91 4.34
N THR A 22 -9.46 -28.36 5.56
CA THR A 22 -8.22 -29.10 5.83
C THR A 22 -8.19 -30.46 5.13
N GLU A 23 -9.33 -31.16 5.06
CA GLU A 23 -9.47 -32.38 4.23
C GLU A 23 -9.16 -32.11 2.75
N ARG A 24 -9.65 -31.00 2.20
CA ARG A 24 -9.39 -30.62 0.80
C ARG A 24 -7.94 -30.21 0.56
N ILE A 25 -7.34 -29.45 1.45
CA ILE A 25 -5.91 -29.12 1.40
C ILE A 25 -5.08 -30.41 1.34
N ALA A 26 -5.28 -31.34 2.27
CA ALA A 26 -4.56 -32.61 2.32
C ALA A 26 -4.81 -33.50 1.07
N GLN A 27 -5.97 -33.39 0.43
CA GLN A 27 -6.23 -34.08 -0.85
C GLN A 27 -5.38 -33.49 -1.99
N ILE A 28 -5.30 -32.17 -2.08
CA ILE A 28 -4.54 -31.51 -3.14
C ILE A 28 -3.04 -31.71 -2.97
N GLU A 29 -2.53 -31.70 -1.75
CA GLU A 29 -1.13 -32.02 -1.46
C GLU A 29 -0.70 -33.41 -1.98
N LYS A 30 -1.63 -34.35 -2.05
CA LYS A 30 -1.39 -35.68 -2.64
C LYS A 30 -1.53 -35.68 -4.17
N ILE A 31 -2.38 -34.84 -4.72
CA ILE A 31 -2.72 -34.82 -6.14
C ILE A 31 -1.70 -34.03 -6.97
N TYR A 32 -1.29 -32.83 -6.50
CA TYR A 32 -0.48 -31.95 -7.33
C TYR A 32 0.92 -32.53 -7.69
N PRO A 33 1.63 -33.24 -6.81
CA PRO A 33 2.90 -33.85 -7.17
C PRO A 33 2.75 -34.91 -8.26
N GLN A 34 1.69 -35.73 -8.20
CA GLN A 34 1.42 -36.78 -9.19
C GLN A 34 1.11 -36.19 -10.57
N ILE A 35 0.41 -35.06 -10.63
CA ILE A 35 0.15 -34.33 -11.88
C ILE A 35 1.47 -33.81 -12.47
N LEU A 36 2.37 -33.28 -11.63
CA LEU A 36 3.65 -32.72 -12.06
C LEU A 36 4.74 -33.76 -12.34
N GLU A 37 4.52 -35.04 -12.06
CA GLU A 37 5.43 -36.12 -12.46
C GLU A 37 5.45 -36.36 -13.97
N LEU A 38 4.34 -36.07 -14.66
CA LEU A 38 4.19 -36.28 -16.08
C LEU A 38 4.28 -34.96 -16.88
N PRO A 39 4.91 -34.98 -18.07
CA PRO A 39 4.96 -33.78 -18.92
C PRO A 39 3.56 -33.37 -19.37
N PHE A 40 3.33 -32.06 -19.43
CA PHE A 40 2.10 -31.54 -20.01
C PHE A 40 2.11 -31.61 -21.53
N ASN A 41 0.94 -31.90 -22.11
CA ASN A 41 0.74 -31.76 -23.53
C ASN A 41 0.25 -30.35 -23.88
N TYR A 42 1.17 -29.54 -24.38
CA TYR A 42 0.91 -28.14 -24.74
C TYR A 42 0.32 -27.94 -26.12
N SER A 43 0.14 -29.03 -26.90
CA SER A 43 -0.54 -28.93 -28.19
C SER A 43 -2.09 -29.04 -28.10
N ILE A 44 -2.61 -29.41 -26.93
CA ILE A 44 -4.04 -29.50 -26.69
C ILE A 44 -4.62 -28.09 -26.53
N ASP A 45 -5.64 -27.80 -27.36
CA ASP A 45 -6.42 -26.57 -27.27
C ASP A 45 -7.46 -26.71 -26.14
N GLU A 46 -7.13 -26.16 -25.00
CA GLU A 46 -7.99 -26.15 -23.81
C GLU A 46 -7.82 -24.83 -23.05
N GLU A 47 -8.87 -24.42 -22.37
CA GLU A 47 -8.94 -23.14 -21.66
C GLU A 47 -9.07 -23.32 -20.16
N LEU A 48 -8.52 -22.34 -19.42
CA LEU A 48 -8.70 -22.17 -18.00
C LEU A 48 -9.42 -20.83 -17.74
N ASN A 49 -10.55 -20.88 -17.03
CA ASN A 49 -11.16 -19.68 -16.48
C ASN A 49 -10.43 -19.32 -15.18
N VAL A 50 -9.93 -18.09 -15.08
CA VAL A 50 -9.19 -17.54 -13.93
C VAL A 50 -10.03 -16.59 -13.08
N ASP A 51 -11.32 -16.42 -13.37
CA ASP A 51 -12.28 -15.72 -12.52
C ASP A 51 -12.83 -16.68 -11.45
N TYR A 52 -12.07 -16.80 -10.36
CA TYR A 52 -12.38 -17.77 -9.31
C TYR A 52 -13.70 -17.48 -8.58
N ASP A 53 -14.18 -16.24 -8.57
CA ASP A 53 -15.42 -15.86 -7.90
C ASP A 53 -16.66 -16.38 -8.63
N LYS A 54 -16.56 -16.59 -9.95
CA LYS A 54 -17.66 -17.06 -10.79
C LYS A 54 -17.61 -18.54 -11.15
N ILE A 55 -16.56 -19.25 -10.75
CA ILE A 55 -16.41 -20.68 -11.08
C ILE A 55 -17.16 -21.54 -10.05
N THR A 56 -17.96 -22.48 -10.56
CA THR A 56 -18.65 -23.47 -9.72
C THR A 56 -17.67 -24.47 -9.08
N TYR A 57 -17.97 -24.92 -7.88
CA TYR A 57 -17.16 -25.94 -7.19
C TYR A 57 -17.22 -27.29 -7.93
N PRO A 58 -16.08 -28.05 -7.98
CA PRO A 58 -16.05 -29.38 -8.55
C PRO A 58 -16.98 -30.37 -7.81
N ASN A 59 -17.80 -31.13 -8.56
CA ASN A 59 -18.80 -32.03 -7.96
C ASN A 59 -18.21 -33.37 -7.53
N ASN A 60 -16.99 -33.70 -7.95
CA ASN A 60 -16.34 -34.98 -7.63
C ASN A 60 -14.81 -34.85 -7.74
N ILE A 61 -14.08 -35.87 -7.27
CA ILE A 61 -12.62 -35.88 -7.25
C ILE A 61 -11.99 -35.74 -8.64
N LYS A 62 -12.54 -36.36 -9.67
CA LYS A 62 -12.01 -36.26 -11.04
C LYS A 62 -12.12 -34.84 -11.60
N ALA A 63 -13.23 -34.15 -11.31
CA ALA A 63 -13.41 -32.76 -11.69
C ALA A 63 -12.43 -31.86 -10.95
N LEU A 64 -12.16 -32.15 -9.68
CA LEU A 64 -11.16 -31.45 -8.87
C LEU A 64 -9.73 -31.66 -9.43
N GLU A 65 -9.35 -32.92 -9.71
CA GLU A 65 -8.07 -33.27 -10.32
C GLU A 65 -7.87 -32.58 -11.68
N ASN A 66 -8.89 -32.58 -12.53
CA ASN A 66 -8.80 -31.90 -13.84
C ASN A 66 -8.69 -30.38 -13.72
N ARG A 67 -9.38 -29.77 -12.74
CA ARG A 67 -9.22 -28.33 -12.44
C ARG A 67 -7.81 -28.01 -12.00
N TRP A 68 -7.24 -28.79 -11.07
CA TRP A 68 -5.87 -28.63 -10.63
C TRP A 68 -4.85 -28.92 -11.73
N ARG A 69 -5.11 -29.94 -12.57
CA ARG A 69 -4.27 -30.18 -13.76
C ARG A 69 -4.20 -28.95 -14.68
N LYS A 70 -5.33 -28.32 -14.94
CA LYS A 70 -5.35 -27.09 -15.75
C LYS A 70 -4.63 -25.93 -15.06
N GLN A 71 -4.84 -25.76 -13.76
CA GLN A 71 -4.18 -24.73 -12.99
C GLN A 71 -2.65 -24.91 -12.97
N LEU A 72 -2.19 -26.12 -12.71
CA LEU A 72 -0.77 -26.46 -12.72
C LEU A 72 -0.16 -26.31 -14.12
N LYS A 73 -0.90 -26.74 -15.16
CA LYS A 73 -0.48 -26.52 -16.55
C LYS A 73 -0.34 -25.04 -16.87
N PHE A 74 -1.25 -24.18 -16.37
CA PHE A 74 -1.17 -22.73 -16.55
C PHE A 74 0.09 -22.15 -15.89
N THR A 75 0.38 -22.51 -14.64
CA THR A 75 1.60 -22.07 -13.97
C THR A 75 2.86 -22.57 -14.66
N THR A 76 2.85 -23.84 -15.12
CA THR A 76 4.00 -24.44 -15.78
C THR A 76 4.21 -23.88 -17.19
N ILE A 77 3.17 -23.57 -17.97
CA ILE A 77 3.32 -22.98 -19.30
C ILE A 77 3.92 -21.56 -19.23
N SER A 78 3.61 -20.81 -18.16
CA SER A 78 4.27 -19.51 -17.90
C SER A 78 5.75 -19.70 -17.66
N ASN A 79 6.15 -20.57 -16.71
CA ASN A 79 7.54 -20.87 -16.44
C ASN A 79 8.28 -21.40 -17.68
N TYR A 80 7.60 -22.23 -18.47
CA TYR A 80 8.14 -22.80 -19.72
C TYR A 80 8.41 -21.74 -20.77
N TYR A 81 7.49 -20.79 -20.94
CA TYR A 81 7.66 -19.64 -21.83
C TYR A 81 8.86 -18.79 -21.42
N ASP A 82 8.95 -18.41 -20.14
CA ASP A 82 10.04 -17.56 -19.62
C ASP A 82 11.40 -18.24 -19.82
N LEU A 83 11.52 -19.52 -19.49
CA LEU A 83 12.75 -20.29 -19.67
C LEU A 83 13.16 -20.45 -21.15
N ILE A 84 12.22 -20.56 -22.09
CA ILE A 84 12.51 -20.59 -23.54
C ILE A 84 13.08 -19.23 -23.99
N GLU A 85 12.46 -18.12 -23.57
CA GLU A 85 12.93 -16.77 -23.92
C GLU A 85 14.33 -16.51 -23.35
N GLU A 86 14.61 -16.89 -22.11
CA GLU A 86 15.94 -16.80 -21.49
C GLU A 86 16.98 -17.64 -22.25
N ASN A 87 16.63 -18.88 -22.61
CA ASN A 87 17.52 -19.76 -23.36
C ASN A 87 17.79 -19.22 -24.79
N GLY A 88 16.79 -18.61 -25.43
CA GLY A 88 16.89 -17.96 -26.74
C GLY A 88 17.73 -16.67 -26.71
N THR A 89 17.60 -15.87 -25.68
CA THR A 89 18.38 -14.64 -25.49
C THR A 89 19.86 -14.96 -25.29
N ASN A 90 20.21 -15.97 -24.50
CA ASN A 90 21.57 -16.44 -24.30
C ASN A 90 22.23 -16.93 -25.60
N LEU A 91 21.46 -17.46 -26.57
CA LEU A 91 21.97 -17.84 -27.89
C LEU A 91 22.29 -16.63 -28.77
N ASN A 92 21.49 -15.57 -28.70
CA ASN A 92 21.68 -14.36 -29.50
C ASN A 92 22.84 -13.50 -28.99
N GLU A 93 23.07 -13.41 -27.69
CA GLU A 93 24.22 -12.70 -27.10
C GLU A 93 25.55 -13.39 -27.43
N LYS A 94 25.59 -14.72 -27.50
CA LYS A 94 26.76 -15.49 -27.94
C LYS A 94 27.21 -15.18 -29.37
N SER A 95 26.29 -14.77 -30.24
CA SER A 95 26.61 -14.45 -31.63
C SER A 95 27.22 -13.06 -31.80
N THR A 96 27.13 -12.18 -30.81
CA THR A 96 27.59 -10.78 -30.89
C THR A 96 28.87 -10.49 -30.11
N GLU A 97 29.22 -11.28 -29.09
CA GLU A 97 30.48 -11.09 -28.33
C GLU A 97 31.35 -12.35 -28.37
N GLY A 98 32.40 -12.32 -29.19
CA GLY A 98 33.37 -13.42 -29.35
C GLY A 98 34.26 -13.64 -28.12
N LYS A 99 33.72 -13.86 -26.92
CA LYS A 99 34.45 -14.25 -25.72
C LYS A 99 34.03 -15.65 -25.27
N SER A 100 35.04 -16.55 -25.26
CA SER A 100 34.98 -17.90 -24.73
C SER A 100 35.13 -17.86 -23.20
N GLU A 101 34.05 -17.98 -22.46
CA GLU A 101 34.02 -18.45 -21.07
C GLU A 101 32.95 -19.53 -20.96
N ASP A 102 33.14 -20.52 -20.06
CA ASP A 102 32.35 -21.75 -19.89
C ASP A 102 30.84 -21.52 -19.86
N PHE A 103 30.18 -21.53 -21.02
CA PHE A 103 28.76 -21.49 -21.14
C PHE A 103 28.21 -22.90 -21.35
N GLU A 104 27.31 -23.32 -20.51
CA GLU A 104 26.53 -24.56 -20.65
C GLU A 104 25.87 -24.62 -22.04
N ASN A 105 25.79 -25.81 -22.63
CA ASN A 105 25.08 -26.02 -23.88
C ASN A 105 23.60 -25.58 -23.72
N PRO A 106 22.97 -24.96 -24.73
CA PRO A 106 21.58 -24.59 -24.66
C PRO A 106 20.70 -25.82 -24.35
N LYS A 107 19.81 -25.67 -23.35
CA LYS A 107 18.92 -26.74 -22.94
C LYS A 107 17.95 -27.10 -24.06
N SER A 108 17.64 -28.37 -24.19
CA SER A 108 16.59 -28.84 -25.09
C SER A 108 15.21 -28.46 -24.55
N LEU A 109 14.19 -28.38 -25.41
CA LEU A 109 12.80 -28.10 -25.00
C LEU A 109 12.28 -29.10 -23.95
N SER A 110 12.78 -30.33 -23.97
CA SER A 110 12.41 -31.35 -22.98
C SER A 110 13.04 -31.05 -21.59
N GLU A 111 14.30 -30.60 -21.56
CA GLU A 111 14.97 -30.19 -20.31
C GLU A 111 14.33 -28.92 -19.72
N ILE A 112 13.95 -27.96 -20.57
CA ILE A 112 13.24 -26.75 -20.16
C ILE A 112 11.85 -27.12 -19.60
N GLU A 113 11.16 -28.07 -20.21
CA GLU A 113 9.84 -28.52 -19.70
C GLU A 113 9.95 -29.19 -18.32
N ILE A 114 10.96 -30.02 -18.12
CA ILE A 114 11.25 -30.62 -16.81
C ILE A 114 11.49 -29.52 -15.77
N GLU A 115 12.36 -28.57 -16.07
CA GLU A 115 12.70 -27.45 -15.18
C GLU A 115 11.48 -26.58 -14.87
N ALA A 116 10.62 -26.27 -15.85
CA ALA A 116 9.39 -25.53 -15.66
C ALA A 116 8.43 -26.25 -14.67
N ARG A 117 8.31 -27.58 -14.77
CA ARG A 117 7.53 -28.39 -13.82
C ARG A 117 8.15 -28.42 -12.43
N GLU A 118 9.48 -28.52 -12.32
CA GLU A 118 10.19 -28.47 -11.03
C GLU A 118 10.03 -27.10 -10.36
N ASN A 119 10.10 -25.99 -11.11
CA ASN A 119 9.82 -24.65 -10.62
C ASN A 119 8.37 -24.54 -10.12
N THR A 120 7.41 -25.06 -10.88
CA THR A 120 6.01 -25.12 -10.46
C THR A 120 5.84 -25.94 -9.18
N LYS A 121 6.52 -27.11 -9.08
CA LYS A 121 6.47 -27.96 -7.90
C LYS A 121 7.06 -27.27 -6.67
N SER A 122 8.17 -26.56 -6.82
CA SER A 122 8.78 -25.76 -5.75
C SER A 122 7.83 -24.68 -5.24
N SER A 123 7.23 -23.91 -6.16
CA SER A 123 6.27 -22.87 -5.80
C SER A 123 5.03 -23.43 -5.09
N MET A 124 4.54 -24.60 -5.53
CA MET A 124 3.43 -25.26 -4.86
C MET A 124 3.81 -25.78 -3.48
N SER A 125 5.03 -26.31 -3.29
CA SER A 125 5.53 -26.71 -1.97
C SER A 125 5.57 -25.51 -1.02
N GLU A 126 6.14 -24.38 -1.43
CA GLU A 126 6.18 -23.15 -0.63
C GLU A 126 4.77 -22.65 -0.27
N TYR A 127 3.81 -22.74 -1.21
CA TYR A 127 2.41 -22.39 -0.95
C TYR A 127 1.77 -23.30 0.10
N PHE A 128 1.95 -24.63 0.01
CA PHE A 128 1.38 -25.54 0.98
C PHE A 128 2.07 -25.48 2.34
N ASP A 129 3.37 -25.21 2.39
CA ASP A 129 4.08 -24.92 3.64
C ASP A 129 3.45 -23.71 4.36
N PHE A 130 3.16 -22.64 3.63
CA PHE A 130 2.45 -21.47 4.18
C PHE A 130 1.03 -21.83 4.66
N VAL A 131 0.26 -22.58 3.86
CA VAL A 131 -1.12 -22.95 4.22
C VAL A 131 -1.14 -23.87 5.46
N ASN A 132 -0.17 -24.78 5.57
CA ASN A 132 -0.05 -25.71 6.70
C ASN A 132 0.47 -25.02 7.98
N ASP A 133 1.14 -23.88 7.87
CA ASP A 133 1.49 -23.04 9.01
C ASP A 133 0.26 -22.37 9.65
N LEU A 134 -0.89 -22.28 8.95
CA LEU A 134 -2.11 -21.71 9.50
C LEU A 134 -2.79 -22.66 10.50
N GLU A 135 -3.07 -22.15 11.67
CA GLU A 135 -3.74 -22.89 12.76
C GLU A 135 -5.25 -22.63 12.76
N SER A 136 -5.99 -23.43 13.53
CA SER A 136 -7.44 -23.28 13.69
C SER A 136 -7.85 -21.87 14.13
N LYS A 137 -7.04 -21.19 14.94
CA LYS A 137 -7.30 -19.81 15.37
C LYS A 137 -7.24 -18.80 14.22
N ASP A 138 -6.34 -19.02 13.24
CA ASP A 138 -6.18 -18.14 12.09
C ASP A 138 -7.41 -18.27 11.16
N TYR A 139 -7.84 -19.50 10.91
CA TYR A 139 -9.08 -19.78 10.16
C TYR A 139 -10.33 -19.26 10.89
N PHE A 140 -10.32 -19.29 12.23
CA PHE A 140 -11.43 -18.72 13.01
C PHE A 140 -11.50 -17.21 12.88
N GLY A 141 -10.35 -16.52 12.84
CA GLY A 141 -10.29 -15.09 12.54
C GLY A 141 -10.87 -14.75 11.17
N ILE A 142 -10.50 -15.50 10.12
CA ILE A 142 -11.06 -15.36 8.77
C ILE A 142 -12.57 -15.58 8.79
N PHE A 143 -13.04 -16.64 9.45
CA PHE A 143 -14.47 -16.95 9.58
C PHE A 143 -15.26 -15.81 10.27
N LEU A 144 -14.72 -15.24 11.35
CA LEU A 144 -15.34 -14.10 12.02
C LEU A 144 -15.40 -12.88 11.11
N ASN A 145 -14.31 -12.59 10.39
CA ASN A 145 -14.25 -11.44 9.48
C ASN A 145 -15.26 -11.58 8.34
N THR A 146 -15.42 -12.76 7.75
CA THR A 146 -16.45 -13.01 6.75
C THR A 146 -17.87 -12.71 7.27
N ILE A 147 -18.13 -12.94 8.56
CA ILE A 147 -19.45 -12.64 9.16
C ILE A 147 -19.62 -11.15 9.39
N VAL A 148 -18.61 -10.46 9.91
CA VAL A 148 -18.77 -9.02 10.27
C VAL A 148 -18.74 -8.12 9.03
N GLU A 149 -18.06 -8.52 7.95
CA GLU A 149 -18.06 -7.84 6.66
C GLU A 149 -19.43 -7.80 5.96
N GLU A 150 -20.35 -8.71 6.32
CA GLU A 150 -21.76 -8.64 5.89
C GLU A 150 -22.52 -7.41 6.42
N PHE A 151 -22.02 -6.77 7.48
CA PHE A 151 -22.63 -5.57 8.07
C PHE A 151 -22.02 -4.27 7.55
N ASP A 152 -20.72 -4.22 7.40
CA ASP A 152 -19.98 -3.15 6.74
C ASP A 152 -18.54 -3.61 6.40
N PRO A 153 -17.93 -3.10 5.33
CA PRO A 153 -16.64 -3.59 4.84
C PRO A 153 -15.43 -3.20 5.71
N HIS A 154 -15.63 -2.44 6.77
CA HIS A 154 -14.56 -1.88 7.60
C HIS A 154 -14.55 -2.38 9.04
N THR A 155 -15.58 -3.12 9.45
CA THR A 155 -15.62 -3.78 10.75
C THR A 155 -14.87 -5.12 10.65
N ASN A 156 -13.80 -5.27 11.45
CA ASN A 156 -12.97 -6.46 11.41
C ASN A 156 -12.51 -6.87 12.81
N TYR A 157 -12.43 -8.17 13.04
CA TYR A 157 -11.69 -8.73 14.16
C TYR A 157 -10.19 -8.74 13.81
N PHE A 158 -9.38 -8.17 14.68
CA PHE A 158 -7.92 -8.23 14.62
C PHE A 158 -7.39 -9.22 15.65
N ALA A 159 -6.79 -10.31 15.21
CA ALA A 159 -5.97 -11.13 16.05
C ALA A 159 -4.80 -10.30 16.63
N PRO A 160 -4.15 -10.71 17.72
CA PRO A 160 -3.06 -9.93 18.33
C PRO A 160 -1.97 -9.50 17.34
N SER A 161 -1.56 -10.40 16.43
CA SER A 161 -0.59 -10.08 15.37
C SER A 161 -1.10 -9.06 14.35
N ASP A 162 -2.41 -9.06 14.06
CA ASP A 162 -3.03 -8.11 13.12
C ASP A 162 -3.13 -6.74 13.76
N ARG A 163 -3.47 -6.68 15.06
CA ARG A 163 -3.44 -5.45 15.84
C ARG A 163 -2.05 -4.84 15.85
N ASP A 164 -1.00 -5.62 16.15
CA ASP A 164 0.38 -5.14 16.16
C ASP A 164 0.80 -4.60 14.79
N ARG A 165 0.40 -5.27 13.70
CA ARG A 165 0.65 -4.80 12.32
C ARG A 165 -0.09 -3.50 12.03
N PHE A 166 -1.32 -3.37 12.48
CA PHE A 166 -2.11 -2.16 12.32
C PHE A 166 -1.51 -0.97 13.11
N GLU A 167 -1.08 -1.19 14.36
CA GLU A 167 -0.40 -0.18 15.17
C GLU A 167 0.92 0.29 14.52
N LEU A 168 1.72 -0.68 14.01
CA LEU A 168 2.92 -0.38 13.24
C LEU A 168 2.61 0.46 11.99
N GLN A 169 1.57 0.08 11.25
CA GLN A 169 1.14 0.82 10.08
C GLN A 169 0.72 2.24 10.46
N MET A 170 -0.04 2.41 11.54
CA MET A 170 -0.53 3.73 11.98
C MET A 170 0.57 4.64 12.52
N SER A 171 1.57 4.11 13.20
CA SER A 171 2.65 4.90 13.82
C SER A 171 3.91 5.01 12.98
N GLY A 172 4.18 4.04 12.10
CA GLY A 172 5.47 3.89 11.42
C GLY A 172 6.61 3.49 12.36
N LYS A 173 6.31 3.09 13.60
CA LYS A 173 7.28 2.75 14.64
C LYS A 173 7.09 1.33 15.12
N LEU A 174 8.19 0.64 15.36
CA LEU A 174 8.20 -0.64 16.06
C LEU A 174 9.35 -0.68 17.08
N GLU A 175 9.18 -1.45 18.15
CA GLU A 175 10.26 -1.74 19.07
C GLU A 175 10.87 -3.11 18.73
N GLY A 176 12.17 -3.15 18.48
CA GLY A 176 12.85 -4.38 18.08
C GLY A 176 14.26 -4.17 17.58
N ILE A 177 14.70 -5.07 16.70
CA ILE A 177 16.07 -5.11 16.19
C ILE A 177 16.28 -4.26 14.90
N GLY A 178 15.23 -3.92 14.19
CA GLY A 178 15.34 -3.15 12.93
C GLY A 178 15.72 -4.01 11.72
N ALA A 179 15.10 -5.18 11.59
CA ALA A 179 15.25 -6.04 10.41
C ALA A 179 13.88 -6.51 9.91
N ARG A 180 13.74 -6.65 8.58
CA ARG A 180 12.58 -7.30 7.94
C ARG A 180 12.91 -8.77 7.71
N LEU A 181 12.01 -9.63 8.17
CA LEU A 181 12.19 -11.07 8.19
C LEU A 181 11.22 -11.75 7.23
N GLN A 182 11.66 -12.86 6.65
CA GLN A 182 10.85 -13.74 5.81
C GLN A 182 11.13 -15.18 6.18
N LYS A 183 10.08 -16.01 6.33
CA LYS A 183 10.24 -17.45 6.40
C LYS A 183 10.46 -18.00 5.00
N LYS A 184 11.53 -18.77 4.82
CA LYS A 184 11.81 -19.53 3.60
C LYS A 184 12.16 -20.96 4.00
N ASN A 185 11.30 -21.89 3.63
CA ASN A 185 11.33 -23.27 4.16
C ASN A 185 11.29 -23.23 5.71
N ASP A 186 12.21 -23.91 6.36
CA ASP A 186 12.32 -23.96 7.82
C ASP A 186 13.09 -22.79 8.45
N TYR A 187 13.60 -21.84 7.66
CA TYR A 187 14.50 -20.79 8.15
C TYR A 187 13.86 -19.41 8.12
N ILE A 188 14.17 -18.62 9.15
CA ILE A 188 13.84 -17.19 9.19
C ILE A 188 15.02 -16.40 8.63
N LYS A 189 14.84 -15.82 7.44
CA LYS A 189 15.86 -15.08 6.69
C LYS A 189 15.68 -13.59 6.84
N ILE A 190 16.80 -12.85 6.94
CA ILE A 190 16.83 -11.39 6.89
C ILE A 190 16.79 -10.94 5.43
N ILE A 191 15.75 -10.20 5.05
CA ILE A 191 15.57 -9.69 3.69
C ILE A 191 15.84 -8.19 3.59
N GLU A 192 15.87 -7.47 4.72
CA GLU A 192 16.22 -6.05 4.78
C GLU A 192 16.70 -5.71 6.19
N VAL A 193 17.72 -4.86 6.29
CA VAL A 193 18.14 -4.21 7.55
C VAL A 193 17.73 -2.75 7.45
N ILE A 194 16.90 -2.30 8.41
CA ILE A 194 16.28 -0.96 8.38
C ILE A 194 17.33 0.07 8.78
N SER A 195 17.63 1.02 7.88
CA SER A 195 18.57 2.10 8.14
C SER A 195 18.24 2.85 9.44
N GLY A 196 19.27 3.14 10.24
CA GLY A 196 19.11 3.79 11.53
C GLY A 196 18.57 2.92 12.65
N GLY A 197 18.15 1.67 12.37
CA GLY A 197 17.74 0.69 13.38
C GLY A 197 18.91 0.10 14.17
N PRO A 198 18.65 -0.62 15.29
CA PRO A 198 19.71 -1.20 16.12
C PRO A 198 20.67 -2.12 15.36
N ALA A 199 20.14 -3.04 14.57
CA ALA A 199 20.95 -3.97 13.79
C ALA A 199 21.83 -3.26 12.75
N TRP A 200 21.32 -2.19 12.15
CA TRP A 200 22.06 -1.37 11.20
C TRP A 200 23.18 -0.57 11.88
N ARG A 201 22.87 0.10 13.00
CA ARG A 201 23.86 0.92 13.73
C ARG A 201 25.03 0.12 14.30
N GLY A 202 24.78 -1.14 14.66
CA GLY A 202 25.78 -2.02 15.22
C GLY A 202 26.45 -2.94 14.19
N GLU A 203 26.04 -2.87 12.92
CA GLU A 203 26.50 -3.78 11.86
C GLU A 203 26.31 -5.26 12.22
N HIS A 204 25.28 -5.56 13.05
CA HIS A 204 25.06 -6.89 13.60
C HIS A 204 24.51 -7.90 12.60
N LEU A 205 23.77 -7.44 11.58
CA LEU A 205 23.03 -8.30 10.66
C LEU A 205 23.23 -7.85 9.21
N GLU A 206 23.23 -8.82 8.30
CA GLU A 206 23.28 -8.58 6.86
C GLU A 206 22.09 -9.22 6.14
N VAL A 207 21.78 -8.68 4.95
CA VAL A 207 20.76 -9.28 4.07
C VAL A 207 21.23 -10.66 3.62
N GLY A 208 20.41 -11.66 3.86
CA GLY A 208 20.71 -13.05 3.55
C GLY A 208 21.03 -13.91 4.76
N ASP A 209 21.36 -13.32 5.92
CA ASP A 209 21.57 -14.03 7.16
C ASP A 209 20.30 -14.80 7.59
N MET A 210 20.49 -15.94 8.28
CA MET A 210 19.41 -16.78 8.80
C MET A 210 19.47 -16.83 10.32
N ILE A 211 18.37 -16.51 10.98
CA ILE A 211 18.28 -16.61 12.44
C ILE A 211 17.93 -18.05 12.82
N MET A 212 18.80 -18.69 13.59
CA MET A 212 18.67 -20.08 14.00
C MET A 212 18.06 -20.23 15.40
N LYS A 213 18.48 -19.35 16.33
CA LYS A 213 18.01 -19.37 17.72
C LYS A 213 17.87 -17.95 18.27
N VAL A 214 17.00 -17.81 19.26
CA VAL A 214 16.75 -16.56 19.98
C VAL A 214 16.84 -16.81 21.47
N ARG A 215 17.54 -15.94 22.20
CA ARG A 215 17.63 -15.98 23.67
C ARG A 215 17.41 -14.59 24.25
N GLN A 216 16.54 -14.48 25.25
CA GLN A 216 16.41 -13.25 26.02
C GLN A 216 17.57 -13.15 27.04
N GLU A 217 17.96 -11.92 27.42
CA GLU A 217 19.04 -11.71 28.39
C GLU A 217 18.79 -12.43 29.73
N SER A 218 17.53 -12.54 30.15
CA SER A 218 17.13 -13.22 31.39
C SER A 218 17.10 -14.73 31.31
N GLU A 219 17.23 -15.30 30.11
CA GLU A 219 17.13 -16.76 29.88
C GLU A 219 18.50 -17.40 29.80
N LYS A 220 18.59 -18.67 30.26
CA LYS A 220 19.84 -19.43 30.18
C LYS A 220 20.01 -20.17 28.87
N GLU A 221 18.92 -20.58 28.26
CA GLU A 221 18.91 -21.40 27.04
C GLU A 221 18.30 -20.63 25.87
N ALA A 222 18.86 -20.85 24.69
CA ALA A 222 18.36 -20.29 23.47
C ALA A 222 17.24 -21.17 22.88
N VAL A 223 16.15 -20.54 22.46
CA VAL A 223 15.03 -21.22 21.79
C VAL A 223 15.38 -21.35 20.30
N SER A 224 15.30 -22.55 19.75
CA SER A 224 15.42 -22.74 18.29
C SER A 224 14.17 -22.24 17.61
N ILE A 225 14.37 -21.44 16.55
CA ILE A 225 13.26 -20.93 15.72
C ILE A 225 13.22 -21.58 14.32
N ILE A 226 14.05 -22.62 14.10
CA ILE A 226 14.00 -23.41 12.87
C ILE A 226 12.67 -24.15 12.81
N GLY A 227 11.96 -24.06 11.69
CA GLY A 227 10.63 -24.64 11.51
C GLY A 227 9.49 -23.87 12.19
N MET A 228 9.80 -22.85 13.01
CA MET A 228 8.80 -22.03 13.71
C MET A 228 8.03 -21.15 12.72
N ARG A 229 6.77 -20.86 13.03
CA ARG A 229 5.98 -19.86 12.30
C ARG A 229 6.64 -18.49 12.42
N LEU A 230 6.57 -17.70 11.33
CA LEU A 230 7.19 -16.37 11.29
C LEU A 230 6.68 -15.46 12.43
N ASP A 231 5.37 -15.42 12.66
CA ASP A 231 4.77 -14.58 13.69
C ASP A 231 5.25 -14.95 15.11
N ASP A 232 5.45 -16.23 15.39
CA ASP A 232 5.92 -16.70 16.69
C ASP A 232 7.42 -16.44 16.88
N ALA A 233 8.22 -16.60 15.84
CA ALA A 233 9.62 -16.19 15.84
C ALA A 233 9.77 -14.66 16.03
N VAL A 234 8.96 -13.87 15.35
CA VAL A 234 8.94 -12.41 15.47
C VAL A 234 8.60 -11.97 16.90
N LYS A 235 7.68 -12.65 17.61
CA LYS A 235 7.37 -12.35 19.02
C LYS A 235 8.59 -12.55 19.95
N LEU A 236 9.44 -13.54 19.67
CA LEU A 236 10.66 -13.76 20.43
C LEU A 236 11.76 -12.72 20.12
N ILE A 237 11.80 -12.25 18.85
CA ILE A 237 12.82 -11.30 18.38
C ILE A 237 12.46 -9.86 18.79
N LYS A 238 11.19 -9.46 18.65
CA LYS A 238 10.68 -8.17 19.14
C LYS A 238 10.75 -8.09 20.67
N GLY A 239 10.66 -6.89 21.19
CA GLY A 239 10.55 -6.63 22.62
C GLY A 239 10.83 -5.19 22.96
N PRO A 240 10.60 -4.77 24.22
CA PRO A 240 10.68 -3.38 24.65
C PRO A 240 12.05 -2.76 24.39
N LYS A 241 12.04 -1.47 24.05
CA LYS A 241 13.25 -0.64 23.92
C LYS A 241 14.17 -0.81 25.13
N GLY A 242 15.48 -0.93 24.88
CA GLY A 242 16.51 -1.06 25.89
C GLY A 242 16.74 -2.51 26.38
N THR A 243 15.88 -3.46 26.03
CA THR A 243 16.10 -4.88 26.32
C THR A 243 17.08 -5.50 25.34
N ARG A 244 17.78 -6.56 25.76
CA ARG A 244 18.75 -7.28 24.94
C ARG A 244 18.18 -8.59 24.42
N VAL A 245 18.44 -8.85 23.14
CA VAL A 245 18.22 -10.15 22.51
C VAL A 245 19.54 -10.69 21.99
N ILE A 246 19.78 -11.98 22.19
CA ILE A 246 20.92 -12.70 21.66
C ILE A 246 20.39 -13.60 20.54
N LEU A 247 20.93 -13.41 19.33
CA LEU A 247 20.55 -14.15 18.13
C LEU A 247 21.70 -15.06 17.73
N THR A 248 21.44 -16.36 17.57
CA THR A 248 22.37 -17.25 16.87
C THR A 248 22.05 -17.16 15.39
N ILE A 249 22.95 -16.64 14.59
CA ILE A 249 22.80 -16.42 13.15
C ILE A 249 23.73 -17.31 12.35
N LYS A 250 23.21 -17.79 11.21
CA LYS A 250 24.02 -18.39 10.17
C LYS A 250 24.21 -17.34 9.06
N ARG A 251 25.45 -16.93 8.83
CA ARG A 251 25.84 -16.01 7.79
C ARG A 251 25.71 -16.61 6.39
N VAL A 252 25.78 -15.76 5.38
CA VAL A 252 25.72 -16.19 3.98
C VAL A 252 26.89 -17.11 3.59
N ASP A 253 28.05 -16.93 4.22
CA ASP A 253 29.24 -17.78 4.02
C ASP A 253 29.17 -19.13 4.77
N GLY A 254 28.10 -19.35 5.56
CA GLY A 254 27.84 -20.55 6.32
C GLY A 254 28.39 -20.53 7.75
N SER A 255 29.13 -19.51 8.18
CA SER A 255 29.58 -19.34 9.57
C SER A 255 28.38 -19.15 10.52
N ILE A 256 28.55 -19.56 11.76
CA ILE A 256 27.52 -19.41 12.81
C ILE A 256 28.09 -18.53 13.91
N GLU A 257 27.38 -17.47 14.24
CA GLU A 257 27.79 -16.46 15.21
C GLU A 257 26.66 -16.12 16.17
N GLU A 258 27.00 -15.60 17.35
CA GLU A 258 26.04 -15.00 18.28
C GLU A 258 26.16 -13.47 18.23
N GLU A 259 25.05 -12.82 17.94
CA GLU A 259 24.92 -11.37 17.93
C GLU A 259 24.05 -10.88 19.08
N ILE A 260 24.52 -9.86 19.79
CA ILE A 260 23.79 -9.24 20.90
C ILE A 260 23.26 -7.89 20.42
N ILE A 261 21.95 -7.77 20.34
CA ILE A 261 21.29 -6.55 19.87
C ILE A 261 20.48 -5.93 21.02
N ILE A 262 20.72 -4.65 21.29
CA ILE A 262 19.88 -3.86 22.20
C ILE A 262 18.71 -3.33 21.38
N ARG A 263 17.50 -3.76 21.71
CA ARG A 263 16.28 -3.30 21.04
C ARG A 263 16.06 -1.80 21.23
N ASP A 264 15.56 -1.16 20.21
CA ASP A 264 15.24 0.27 20.24
C ASP A 264 13.98 0.52 19.39
N VAL A 265 13.50 1.77 19.42
CA VAL A 265 12.49 2.21 18.48
C VAL A 265 13.10 2.27 17.08
N VAL A 266 12.45 1.60 16.16
CA VAL A 266 12.80 1.59 14.73
C VAL A 266 11.74 2.38 13.99
N GLU A 267 12.13 3.41 13.27
CA GLU A 267 11.24 4.22 12.44
C GLU A 267 11.31 3.76 10.99
N ILE A 268 10.14 3.48 10.40
CA ILE A 268 10.03 3.13 8.97
C ILE A 268 9.93 4.42 8.18
N GLU A 269 11.05 4.84 7.58
CA GLU A 269 11.20 6.14 6.90
C GLU A 269 10.13 6.36 5.84
N GLU A 270 9.74 5.34 5.12
CA GLU A 270 8.74 5.39 4.06
C GLU A 270 7.33 5.80 4.54
N THR A 271 7.03 5.64 5.83
CA THR A 271 5.75 6.03 6.43
C THR A 271 5.62 7.55 6.56
N TYR A 272 6.73 8.23 6.81
CA TYR A 272 6.70 9.64 7.19
C TYR A 272 6.61 10.59 5.99
N ALA A 273 6.05 11.77 6.26
CA ALA A 273 6.02 12.86 5.30
C ALA A 273 7.42 13.22 4.82
N LYS A 274 7.60 13.34 3.53
CA LYS A 274 8.84 13.78 2.89
C LYS A 274 8.56 14.94 1.96
N SER A 275 9.53 15.82 1.78
CA SER A 275 9.36 17.01 0.96
C SER A 275 10.48 17.16 -0.07
N ALA A 276 10.17 17.87 -1.15
CA ALA A 276 11.14 18.29 -2.16
C ALA A 276 10.92 19.75 -2.51
N LEU A 277 12.00 20.45 -2.78
CA LEU A 277 11.98 21.75 -3.42
C LEU A 277 11.95 21.55 -4.93
N ILE A 278 10.96 22.13 -5.60
CA ILE A 278 10.81 22.07 -7.04
C ILE A 278 11.19 23.43 -7.62
N LYS A 279 12.14 23.45 -8.56
CA LYS A 279 12.54 24.66 -9.27
C LYS A 279 11.95 24.65 -10.67
N LYS A 280 11.32 25.75 -11.03
CA LYS A 280 10.82 26.03 -12.38
C LYS A 280 11.14 27.48 -12.72
N GLU A 281 11.98 27.70 -13.73
CA GLU A 281 12.56 29.02 -14.01
C GLU A 281 13.26 29.61 -12.75
N ASP A 282 12.96 30.85 -12.37
CA ASP A 282 13.51 31.51 -11.19
C ASP A 282 12.63 31.36 -9.93
N LYS A 283 11.71 30.37 -9.90
CA LYS A 283 10.75 30.19 -8.81
C LYS A 283 10.88 28.85 -8.14
N ASN A 284 10.65 28.87 -6.84
CA ASN A 284 10.66 27.69 -5.98
C ASN A 284 9.25 27.28 -5.58
N TYR A 285 8.96 25.98 -5.62
CA TYR A 285 7.70 25.40 -5.16
C TYR A 285 7.99 24.28 -4.19
N GLY A 286 7.08 24.03 -3.25
CA GLY A 286 7.17 22.92 -2.32
C GLY A 286 6.30 21.76 -2.79
N LEU A 287 6.81 20.55 -2.61
CA LEU A 287 6.06 19.30 -2.68
C LEU A 287 6.18 18.61 -1.33
N ILE A 288 5.05 18.17 -0.78
CA ILE A 288 5.02 17.27 0.38
C ILE A 288 4.29 16.00 -0.04
N ASP A 289 4.99 14.88 -0.04
CA ASP A 289 4.44 13.54 -0.26
C ASP A 289 4.02 12.97 1.10
N LEU A 290 2.73 12.74 1.27
CA LEU A 290 2.12 12.20 2.48
C LEU A 290 1.40 10.90 2.17
N ARG A 291 1.99 9.77 2.58
CA ARG A 291 1.44 8.43 2.30
C ARG A 291 0.41 7.96 3.31
N GLN A 292 0.35 8.59 4.49
CA GLN A 292 -0.58 8.23 5.56
C GLN A 292 -0.76 9.37 6.56
N PHE A 293 -1.91 9.43 7.22
CA PHE A 293 -2.14 10.30 8.39
C PHE A 293 -1.74 9.57 9.67
N TYR A 294 -0.42 9.32 9.79
CA TYR A 294 0.18 8.59 10.90
C TYR A 294 0.13 9.36 12.21
N PHE A 295 0.08 8.62 13.31
CA PHE A 295 0.14 9.13 14.69
C PHE A 295 0.53 8.01 15.64
N ASP A 296 1.07 8.39 16.80
CA ASP A 296 1.30 7.46 17.89
C ASP A 296 -0.01 7.23 18.66
N MET A 297 -0.49 5.99 18.68
CA MET A 297 -1.76 5.64 19.30
C MET A 297 -1.74 5.76 20.83
N GLN A 298 -0.57 5.64 21.46
CA GLN A 298 -0.39 5.75 22.91
C GLN A 298 -0.15 7.19 23.34
N ASN A 299 0.53 7.99 22.52
CA ASN A 299 0.84 9.38 22.82
C ASN A 299 0.74 10.29 21.59
N TYR A 300 -0.43 10.82 21.33
CA TYR A 300 -0.69 11.72 20.18
C TYR A 300 0.22 12.96 20.15
N LYS A 301 0.76 13.42 21.29
CA LYS A 301 1.66 14.58 21.34
C LYS A 301 3.06 14.29 20.78
N GLU A 302 3.38 13.03 20.58
CA GLU A 302 4.58 12.64 19.89
C GLU A 302 4.48 12.93 18.38
N ARG A 303 5.38 12.35 17.60
CA ARG A 303 5.42 12.52 16.15
C ARG A 303 4.10 12.11 15.49
N ASN A 304 3.51 13.01 14.69
CA ASN A 304 2.34 12.73 13.87
C ASN A 304 2.43 13.48 12.53
N ALA A 305 1.60 13.10 11.56
CA ALA A 305 1.66 13.65 10.20
C ALA A 305 1.45 15.17 10.15
N ALA A 306 0.54 15.73 10.97
CA ALA A 306 0.32 17.18 10.98
C ALA A 306 1.54 17.94 11.49
N SER A 307 2.17 17.44 12.57
CA SER A 307 3.38 18.05 13.13
C SER A 307 4.56 18.00 12.15
N ASP A 308 4.70 16.93 11.39
CA ASP A 308 5.77 16.80 10.41
C ASP A 308 5.51 17.66 9.17
N VAL A 309 4.28 17.66 8.64
CA VAL A 309 3.89 18.55 7.53
C VAL A 309 4.09 20.02 7.92
N LYS A 310 3.75 20.43 9.16
CA LYS A 310 4.06 21.78 9.67
C LYS A 310 5.56 22.10 9.58
N LYS A 311 6.42 21.16 10.02
CA LYS A 311 7.88 21.33 9.94
C LYS A 311 8.35 21.45 8.49
N GLU A 312 7.86 20.59 7.60
CA GLU A 312 8.24 20.63 6.19
C GLU A 312 7.79 21.94 5.50
N ILE A 313 6.58 22.45 5.80
CA ILE A 313 6.12 23.75 5.31
C ILE A 313 7.08 24.87 5.77
N ILE A 314 7.45 24.88 7.07
CA ILE A 314 8.38 25.89 7.61
C ILE A 314 9.75 25.82 6.94
N ARG A 315 10.26 24.62 6.67
CA ARG A 315 11.53 24.40 5.96
C ARG A 315 11.46 24.90 4.51
N LEU A 316 10.40 24.52 3.77
CA LEU A 316 10.16 24.96 2.39
C LEU A 316 9.99 26.48 2.29
N LYS A 317 9.32 27.12 3.27
CA LYS A 317 9.23 28.60 3.35
C LYS A 317 10.60 29.26 3.47
N LYS A 318 11.54 28.69 4.22
CA LYS A 318 12.92 29.21 4.34
C LYS A 318 13.67 29.15 3.01
N GLU A 319 13.37 28.18 2.17
CA GLU A 319 13.92 28.05 0.82
C GLU A 319 13.16 28.91 -0.23
N GLY A 320 12.26 29.77 0.23
CA GLY A 320 11.55 30.75 -0.61
C GLY A 320 10.47 30.13 -1.50
N MET A 321 9.77 29.08 -1.04
CA MET A 321 8.67 28.52 -1.83
C MET A 321 7.55 29.53 -2.08
N GLU A 322 7.00 29.51 -3.28
CA GLU A 322 5.94 30.40 -3.72
C GLU A 322 4.56 29.72 -3.89
N GLY A 323 4.53 28.41 -3.81
CA GLY A 323 3.33 27.57 -3.88
C GLY A 323 3.64 26.16 -3.34
N LEU A 324 2.60 25.46 -2.93
CA LEU A 324 2.71 24.14 -2.27
C LEU A 324 1.80 23.12 -2.95
N ILE A 325 2.36 21.93 -3.21
CA ILE A 325 1.60 20.73 -3.56
C ILE A 325 1.64 19.78 -2.36
N ILE A 326 0.47 19.28 -1.95
CA ILE A 326 0.36 18.12 -1.05
C ILE A 326 -0.10 16.94 -1.88
N ASP A 327 0.73 15.90 -1.94
CA ASP A 327 0.41 14.67 -2.65
C ASP A 327 -0.19 13.64 -1.69
N LEU A 328 -1.48 13.38 -1.86
CA LEU A 328 -2.27 12.38 -1.13
C LEU A 328 -2.59 11.15 -1.99
N ARG A 329 -2.04 11.03 -3.18
CA ARG A 329 -2.27 9.86 -4.04
C ARG A 329 -1.77 8.59 -3.35
N GLY A 330 -2.62 7.55 -3.32
CA GLY A 330 -2.33 6.31 -2.62
C GLY A 330 -2.37 6.40 -1.09
N ASN A 331 -2.82 7.51 -0.51
CA ASN A 331 -2.96 7.67 0.92
C ASN A 331 -4.32 7.16 1.41
N GLY A 332 -4.34 5.98 2.02
CA GLY A 332 -5.55 5.32 2.55
C GLY A 332 -6.17 5.97 3.79
N GLY A 333 -5.63 7.09 4.26
CA GLY A 333 -6.13 7.81 5.44
C GLY A 333 -5.29 7.61 6.69
N GLY A 334 -5.94 7.48 7.84
CA GLY A 334 -5.34 7.35 9.17
C GLY A 334 -6.13 8.13 10.23
N SER A 335 -5.45 8.90 11.07
CA SER A 335 -6.07 9.61 12.18
C SER A 335 -6.97 10.76 11.73
N LEU A 336 -8.24 10.70 12.12
CA LEU A 336 -9.21 11.79 11.96
C LEU A 336 -8.71 13.10 12.60
N ARG A 337 -8.19 13.01 13.83
CA ARG A 337 -7.65 14.16 14.53
C ARG A 337 -6.48 14.80 13.80
N THR A 338 -5.59 13.97 13.27
CA THR A 338 -4.44 14.46 12.49
C THR A 338 -4.88 15.16 11.21
N ALA A 339 -5.98 14.71 10.57
CA ALA A 339 -6.54 15.41 9.41
C ALA A 339 -7.11 16.80 9.79
N VAL A 340 -7.75 16.91 10.95
CA VAL A 340 -8.24 18.20 11.49
C VAL A 340 -7.08 19.14 11.79
N ASP A 341 -6.09 18.68 12.55
CA ASP A 341 -4.90 19.48 12.90
C ASP A 341 -4.11 19.89 11.64
N MET A 342 -4.07 19.04 10.61
CA MET A 342 -3.40 19.36 9.34
C MET A 342 -4.17 20.40 8.53
N ALA A 343 -5.49 20.32 8.49
CA ALA A 343 -6.31 21.31 7.78
C ALA A 343 -6.14 22.71 8.40
N GLY A 344 -6.00 22.80 9.72
CA GLY A 344 -5.70 24.04 10.44
C GLY A 344 -4.40 24.73 10.02
N LEU A 345 -3.44 24.02 9.41
CA LEU A 345 -2.23 24.64 8.88
C LEU A 345 -2.51 25.63 7.71
N PHE A 346 -3.70 25.59 7.11
CA PHE A 346 -4.06 26.30 5.89
C PHE A 346 -5.22 27.29 6.03
N ILE A 347 -5.97 27.23 7.12
CA ILE A 347 -7.07 28.15 7.44
C ILE A 347 -6.82 28.82 8.78
N LYS A 348 -7.57 29.86 9.09
CA LYS A 348 -7.38 30.58 10.36
C LYS A 348 -8.04 29.85 11.52
N GLU A 349 -9.27 29.49 11.36
CA GLU A 349 -10.11 28.76 12.34
C GLU A 349 -11.38 28.28 11.66
N GLY A 350 -12.07 27.33 12.25
CA GLY A 350 -13.40 26.92 11.80
C GLY A 350 -13.58 25.41 11.68
N PRO A 351 -14.77 24.97 11.24
CA PRO A 351 -15.10 23.57 11.12
C PRO A 351 -14.31 22.89 10.00
N ILE A 352 -13.78 21.71 10.28
CA ILE A 352 -13.05 20.90 9.29
C ILE A 352 -13.89 19.73 8.80
N VAL A 353 -14.58 19.07 9.72
CA VAL A 353 -15.38 17.88 9.46
C VAL A 353 -16.48 17.76 10.51
N GLN A 354 -17.60 17.18 10.12
CA GLN A 354 -18.69 16.85 11.04
C GLN A 354 -18.73 15.33 11.21
N VAL A 355 -18.99 14.84 12.43
CA VAL A 355 -19.15 13.40 12.70
C VAL A 355 -20.49 13.14 13.37
N ALA A 356 -21.10 11.99 13.08
CA ALA A 356 -22.36 11.58 13.68
C ALA A 356 -22.37 10.08 13.94
N SER A 357 -22.86 9.70 15.15
CA SER A 357 -23.18 8.32 15.51
C SER A 357 -24.69 8.11 15.45
N SER A 358 -25.12 6.88 15.25
CA SER A 358 -26.57 6.53 15.30
C SER A 358 -27.19 6.97 16.62
N GLY A 359 -28.27 7.75 16.54
CA GLY A 359 -29.03 8.23 17.72
C GLY A 359 -28.34 9.31 18.55
N SER A 360 -27.15 9.82 18.13
CA SER A 360 -26.41 10.87 18.83
C SER A 360 -26.49 12.22 18.11
N LYS A 361 -26.25 13.31 18.86
CA LYS A 361 -26.07 14.63 18.24
C LYS A 361 -24.80 14.62 17.36
N LYS A 362 -24.85 15.36 16.25
CA LYS A 362 -23.66 15.63 15.44
C LYS A 362 -22.63 16.41 16.26
N GLU A 363 -21.37 16.10 16.05
CA GLU A 363 -20.22 16.83 16.56
C GLU A 363 -19.51 17.51 15.39
N VAL A 364 -19.07 18.73 15.59
CA VAL A 364 -18.28 19.49 14.62
C VAL A 364 -16.86 19.58 15.12
N LEU A 365 -15.93 19.02 14.38
CA LEU A 365 -14.51 19.10 14.72
C LEU A 365 -13.93 20.33 14.03
N ASN A 366 -13.38 21.23 14.85
CA ASN A 366 -12.90 22.53 14.42
C ASN A 366 -11.37 22.60 14.55
N ASP A 367 -10.76 23.39 13.70
CA ASP A 367 -9.54 24.08 14.06
C ASP A 367 -9.86 25.23 15.00
N ASN A 368 -9.13 25.31 16.12
CA ASN A 368 -9.41 26.24 17.21
C ASN A 368 -8.27 27.25 17.43
N ASP A 369 -7.27 27.26 16.59
CA ASP A 369 -6.20 28.27 16.65
C ASP A 369 -6.26 29.20 15.42
N ASP A 370 -5.63 30.35 15.50
CA ASP A 370 -5.64 31.35 14.44
C ASP A 370 -4.33 31.38 13.63
N GLU A 371 -3.43 30.42 13.86
CA GLU A 371 -2.14 30.32 13.16
C GLU A 371 -2.33 29.72 11.76
N ILE A 372 -2.08 30.49 10.72
CA ILE A 372 -1.97 29.96 9.35
C ILE A 372 -0.50 29.71 9.03
N VAL A 373 -0.11 28.45 8.91
CA VAL A 373 1.29 28.09 8.60
C VAL A 373 1.61 28.37 7.13
N TRP A 374 0.64 28.11 6.22
CA TRP A 374 0.76 28.41 4.80
C TRP A 374 -0.50 29.07 4.26
N ASN A 375 -0.38 30.31 3.79
CA ASN A 375 -1.48 31.09 3.21
C ASN A 375 -1.31 31.35 1.69
N GLY A 376 -0.25 30.83 1.07
CA GLY A 376 0.01 30.94 -0.36
C GLY A 376 -0.80 29.94 -1.22
N PRO A 377 -0.56 29.91 -2.54
CA PRO A 377 -1.18 28.95 -3.46
C PRO A 377 -1.02 27.51 -3.00
N LEU A 378 -2.09 26.71 -3.10
CA LEU A 378 -2.14 25.32 -2.62
C LEU A 378 -2.85 24.42 -3.64
N VAL A 379 -2.24 23.29 -3.95
CA VAL A 379 -2.80 22.20 -4.75
C VAL A 379 -2.76 20.93 -3.92
N ILE A 380 -3.81 20.13 -4.00
CA ILE A 380 -3.87 18.80 -3.39
C ILE A 380 -4.05 17.76 -4.51
N LEU A 381 -3.12 16.81 -4.60
CA LEU A 381 -3.23 15.69 -5.53
C LEU A 381 -3.95 14.52 -4.85
N VAL A 382 -4.93 13.95 -5.53
CA VAL A 382 -5.68 12.77 -5.08
C VAL A 382 -5.81 11.73 -6.20
N ASN A 383 -6.05 10.47 -5.83
CA ASN A 383 -6.48 9.44 -6.76
C ASN A 383 -7.54 8.52 -6.11
N GLU A 384 -7.96 7.47 -6.83
CA GLU A 384 -8.98 6.52 -6.36
C GLU A 384 -8.59 5.81 -5.05
N LEU A 385 -7.31 5.81 -4.69
CA LEU A 385 -6.79 5.21 -3.45
C LEU A 385 -6.69 6.21 -2.28
N SER A 386 -6.97 7.49 -2.54
CA SER A 386 -7.02 8.53 -1.49
C SER A 386 -8.30 8.37 -0.69
N ALA A 387 -8.22 7.94 0.58
CA ALA A 387 -9.38 7.55 1.35
C ALA A 387 -9.44 8.22 2.74
N SER A 388 -10.66 8.29 3.33
CA SER A 388 -10.88 8.63 4.74
C SER A 388 -10.26 9.98 5.16
N ALA A 389 -9.21 10.01 5.99
CA ALA A 389 -8.54 11.25 6.44
C ALA A 389 -8.01 12.11 5.27
N SER A 390 -7.57 11.48 4.17
CA SER A 390 -7.19 12.18 2.94
C SER A 390 -8.39 12.89 2.32
N GLU A 391 -9.55 12.26 2.36
CA GLU A 391 -10.80 12.84 1.85
C GLU A 391 -11.28 13.98 2.74
N ILE A 392 -11.09 13.86 4.05
CA ILE A 392 -11.42 14.94 5.00
C ILE A 392 -10.59 16.18 4.70
N LEU A 393 -9.28 16.05 4.55
CA LEU A 393 -8.40 17.18 4.22
C LEU A 393 -8.75 17.78 2.84
N ALA A 394 -8.83 16.96 1.81
CA ALA A 394 -9.13 17.42 0.45
C ALA A 394 -10.50 18.09 0.36
N ALA A 395 -11.54 17.49 0.99
CA ALA A 395 -12.88 18.04 1.03
C ALA A 395 -12.95 19.37 1.77
N ALA A 396 -12.31 19.48 2.95
CA ALA A 396 -12.27 20.73 3.70
C ALA A 396 -11.61 21.84 2.87
N MET A 397 -10.44 21.58 2.30
CA MET A 397 -9.73 22.59 1.48
C MET A 397 -10.52 22.98 0.23
N GLN A 398 -11.25 22.05 -0.37
CA GLN A 398 -12.14 22.33 -1.52
C GLN A 398 -13.36 23.17 -1.11
N ASP A 399 -14.05 22.81 -0.01
CA ASP A 399 -15.23 23.53 0.48
C ASP A 399 -14.90 24.96 0.90
N TYR A 400 -13.74 25.14 1.52
CA TYR A 400 -13.20 26.48 1.84
C TYR A 400 -12.70 27.24 0.62
N LYS A 401 -12.63 26.64 -0.57
CA LYS A 401 -11.92 27.16 -1.75
C LYS A 401 -10.47 27.56 -1.41
N ARG A 402 -9.82 26.78 -0.56
CA ARG A 402 -8.45 27.04 -0.10
C ARG A 402 -7.41 26.37 -0.98
N ALA A 403 -7.74 25.23 -1.58
CA ALA A 403 -6.88 24.50 -2.51
C ALA A 403 -7.65 24.10 -3.77
N ILE A 404 -6.95 23.89 -4.89
CA ILE A 404 -7.47 23.17 -6.05
C ILE A 404 -7.13 21.70 -5.88
N VAL A 405 -8.15 20.83 -5.95
CA VAL A 405 -8.00 19.38 -5.91
C VAL A 405 -7.83 18.85 -7.32
N VAL A 406 -6.75 18.13 -7.56
CA VAL A 406 -6.35 17.65 -8.89
C VAL A 406 -6.12 16.13 -8.82
N GLY A 407 -6.56 15.40 -9.82
CA GLY A 407 -6.29 13.97 -9.94
C GLY A 407 -7.43 13.20 -10.56
N SER A 408 -7.69 12.00 -10.06
CA SER A 408 -8.74 11.11 -10.55
C SER A 408 -10.13 11.75 -10.49
N LYS A 409 -11.10 11.16 -11.19
CA LYS A 409 -12.48 11.67 -11.22
C LYS A 409 -13.07 11.85 -9.83
N GLN A 410 -12.74 10.92 -8.93
CA GLN A 410 -13.12 10.95 -7.52
C GLN A 410 -12.09 10.18 -6.69
N SER A 411 -12.00 10.50 -5.39
CA SER A 411 -11.27 9.71 -4.41
C SER A 411 -12.03 8.41 -4.05
N TYR A 412 -11.54 7.66 -3.08
CA TYR A 412 -12.05 6.33 -2.72
C TYR A 412 -13.54 6.28 -2.35
N GLY A 413 -14.03 7.25 -1.61
CA GLY A 413 -15.43 7.33 -1.20
C GLY A 413 -15.72 6.76 0.18
N LYS A 414 -14.76 6.73 1.09
CA LYS A 414 -14.97 6.28 2.47
C LYS A 414 -15.44 7.43 3.35
N GLY A 415 -16.66 7.29 3.91
CA GLY A 415 -17.30 8.27 4.79
C GLY A 415 -17.51 7.78 6.23
N THR A 416 -16.76 6.76 6.68
CA THR A 416 -16.95 6.10 7.97
C THR A 416 -15.73 6.22 8.87
N VAL A 417 -15.97 6.23 10.20
CA VAL A 417 -14.92 6.25 11.24
C VAL A 417 -14.96 4.94 12.02
N GLN A 418 -13.79 4.32 12.14
CA GLN A 418 -13.59 3.11 12.93
C GLN A 418 -12.87 3.44 14.24
N ASN A 419 -13.29 2.75 15.30
CA ASN A 419 -12.59 2.70 16.58
C ASN A 419 -12.03 1.29 16.81
N LEU A 420 -10.84 1.23 17.39
CA LEU A 420 -10.23 -0.02 17.81
C LEU A 420 -10.58 -0.29 19.27
N LEU A 421 -11.31 -1.38 19.51
CA LEU A 421 -11.75 -1.79 20.84
C LEU A 421 -10.90 -2.99 21.28
N ASP A 422 -10.10 -2.82 22.32
CA ASP A 422 -9.32 -3.90 22.92
C ASP A 422 -10.26 -4.88 23.67
N LEU A 423 -10.33 -6.12 23.18
CA LEU A 423 -11.20 -7.15 23.75
C LEU A 423 -10.75 -7.62 25.12
N ASN A 424 -9.48 -7.43 25.47
CA ASN A 424 -8.92 -7.80 26.77
C ASN A 424 -9.51 -6.99 27.92
N GLN A 425 -9.98 -5.75 27.67
CA GLN A 425 -10.61 -4.89 28.68
C GLN A 425 -11.91 -5.46 29.25
N TRP A 426 -12.55 -6.38 28.52
CA TRP A 426 -13.82 -6.99 28.94
C TRP A 426 -13.69 -8.31 29.69
N LEU A 427 -12.46 -8.82 29.81
CA LEU A 427 -12.15 -10.08 30.46
C LEU A 427 -11.54 -9.85 31.84
N ARG A 428 -12.26 -10.23 32.91
CA ARG A 428 -11.83 -10.00 34.30
C ARG A 428 -10.64 -10.86 34.75
N ASN A 429 -10.43 -12.02 34.15
CA ASN A 429 -9.26 -12.89 34.36
C ASN A 429 -8.97 -13.58 33.04
N ASN A 430 -8.04 -13.04 32.29
CA ASN A 430 -7.75 -13.56 30.96
C ASN A 430 -6.71 -14.71 31.03
N GLU A 431 -7.19 -15.92 31.35
CA GLU A 431 -6.37 -17.14 31.29
C GLU A 431 -6.15 -17.66 29.86
N MET A 432 -6.89 -17.09 28.88
CA MET A 432 -6.85 -17.53 27.48
C MET A 432 -5.78 -16.79 26.64
N GLY A 433 -5.09 -15.82 27.24
CA GLY A 433 -4.11 -14.98 26.53
C GLY A 433 -4.75 -13.77 25.85
N ASP A 434 -3.96 -13.11 25.01
CA ASP A 434 -4.42 -11.91 24.28
C ASP A 434 -5.52 -12.25 23.26
N MET A 435 -6.67 -11.61 23.39
CA MET A 435 -7.85 -11.82 22.55
C MET A 435 -7.89 -10.89 21.33
N GLY A 436 -6.90 -10.02 21.17
CA GLY A 436 -6.87 -9.06 20.07
C GLY A 436 -7.86 -7.91 20.24
N SER A 437 -8.32 -7.36 19.14
CA SER A 437 -9.15 -6.16 19.11
C SER A 437 -10.27 -6.27 18.07
N LEU A 438 -11.32 -5.50 18.24
CA LEU A 438 -12.36 -5.29 17.25
C LEU A 438 -12.21 -3.87 16.67
N LYS A 439 -11.90 -3.77 15.38
CA LYS A 439 -12.01 -2.52 14.62
C LYS A 439 -13.46 -2.37 14.19
N LEU A 440 -14.17 -1.43 14.78
CA LEU A 440 -15.61 -1.27 14.64
C LEU A 440 -15.97 0.08 14.03
N THR A 441 -16.80 0.08 12.99
CA THR A 441 -17.42 1.30 12.47
C THR A 441 -18.42 1.85 13.49
N THR A 442 -18.17 3.07 13.99
CA THR A 442 -18.96 3.70 15.04
C THR A 442 -19.63 5.00 14.63
N GLN A 443 -19.09 5.66 13.61
CA GLN A 443 -19.56 6.97 13.17
C GLN A 443 -19.46 7.09 11.64
N LYS A 444 -20.26 8.00 11.09
CA LYS A 444 -20.03 8.58 9.76
C LYS A 444 -19.45 9.97 9.90
N PHE A 445 -18.66 10.38 8.92
CA PHE A 445 -18.20 11.76 8.82
C PHE A 445 -18.77 12.45 7.59
N TYR A 446 -18.88 13.76 7.67
CA TYR A 446 -19.49 14.62 6.67
C TYR A 446 -18.64 15.85 6.45
N ARG A 447 -18.66 16.34 5.23
CA ARG A 447 -18.03 17.61 4.84
C ARG A 447 -18.66 18.77 5.61
N VAL A 448 -17.97 19.90 5.64
CA VAL A 448 -18.52 21.12 6.27
C VAL A 448 -19.78 21.62 5.56
N ASN A 449 -19.93 21.36 4.28
CA ASN A 449 -21.14 21.68 3.49
C ASN A 449 -22.31 20.71 3.73
N GLY A 450 -22.17 19.73 4.61
CA GLY A 450 -23.18 18.72 4.95
C GLY A 450 -23.22 17.49 4.05
N GLY A 451 -22.49 17.45 2.95
CA GLY A 451 -22.36 16.27 2.10
C GLY A 451 -21.48 15.19 2.75
N SER A 452 -21.60 13.95 2.28
CA SER A 452 -20.72 12.85 2.68
C SER A 452 -19.69 12.55 1.58
N THR A 453 -18.55 11.96 1.95
CA THR A 453 -17.65 11.32 1.00
C THR A 453 -18.06 9.87 0.72
N GLN A 454 -18.95 9.28 1.54
CA GLN A 454 -19.39 7.89 1.39
C GLN A 454 -19.90 7.61 -0.02
N LEU A 455 -19.36 6.62 -0.71
CA LEU A 455 -19.61 6.18 -2.09
C LEU A 455 -19.21 7.18 -3.19
N GLU A 456 -19.19 8.48 -2.91
CA GLU A 456 -18.96 9.52 -3.90
C GLU A 456 -17.55 10.10 -3.89
N GLY A 457 -16.82 9.94 -2.79
CA GLY A 457 -15.49 10.53 -2.63
C GLY A 457 -15.45 12.06 -2.71
N VAL A 458 -14.26 12.59 -2.87
CA VAL A 458 -14.00 13.98 -3.25
C VAL A 458 -13.81 14.03 -4.75
N LYS A 459 -14.66 14.75 -5.46
CA LYS A 459 -14.56 14.97 -6.91
C LYS A 459 -13.48 16.01 -7.16
N SER A 460 -12.50 15.69 -8.00
CA SER A 460 -11.42 16.63 -8.32
C SER A 460 -11.97 17.85 -9.09
N ASP A 461 -11.42 19.02 -8.78
CA ASP A 461 -11.69 20.26 -9.54
C ASP A 461 -11.07 20.20 -10.94
N VAL A 462 -9.93 19.53 -11.05
CA VAL A 462 -9.24 19.24 -12.31
C VAL A 462 -9.05 17.73 -12.42
N VAL A 463 -9.79 17.11 -13.33
CA VAL A 463 -9.77 15.66 -13.53
C VAL A 463 -8.67 15.28 -14.51
N MET A 464 -7.76 14.43 -14.07
CA MET A 464 -6.70 13.84 -14.89
C MET A 464 -6.80 12.32 -14.84
N ALA A 465 -6.79 11.68 -16.02
CA ALA A 465 -6.82 10.22 -16.09
C ALA A 465 -5.56 9.61 -15.48
N ASP A 466 -5.72 8.47 -14.81
CA ASP A 466 -4.64 7.62 -14.33
C ASP A 466 -4.91 6.14 -14.66
N ARG A 467 -3.98 5.26 -14.30
CA ARG A 467 -4.09 3.82 -14.58
C ARG A 467 -5.30 3.13 -13.96
N TYR A 468 -5.94 3.74 -12.97
CA TYR A 468 -7.10 3.21 -12.25
C TYR A 468 -8.44 3.74 -12.77
N SER A 469 -8.43 4.71 -13.69
CA SER A 469 -9.62 5.46 -14.12
C SER A 469 -10.80 4.62 -14.61
N TYR A 470 -10.53 3.38 -15.05
CA TYR A 470 -11.55 2.45 -15.55
C TYR A 470 -11.64 1.16 -14.73
N ILE A 471 -11.00 1.13 -13.56
CA ILE A 471 -11.03 0.00 -12.65
C ILE A 471 -11.98 0.33 -11.51
N ASP A 472 -12.85 -0.63 -11.17
CA ASP A 472 -13.71 -0.50 -10.01
C ASP A 472 -12.86 -0.61 -8.76
N ILE A 473 -12.57 0.54 -8.15
CA ILE A 473 -11.82 0.72 -6.91
C ILE A 473 -12.54 1.79 -6.11
N GLY A 474 -13.03 1.43 -4.94
CA GLY A 474 -13.65 2.38 -4.04
C GLY A 474 -14.66 1.75 -3.11
N GLU A 475 -15.19 2.56 -2.23
CA GLU A 475 -16.19 2.14 -1.24
C GLU A 475 -17.45 1.53 -1.87
N LYS A 476 -17.88 2.07 -3.02
CA LYS A 476 -19.08 1.61 -3.76
C LYS A 476 -18.94 0.22 -4.36
N ASP A 477 -17.72 -0.31 -4.45
CA ASP A 477 -17.40 -1.57 -5.12
C ASP A 477 -17.37 -2.76 -4.14
N TYR A 478 -17.56 -2.51 -2.82
CA TYR A 478 -17.83 -3.56 -1.85
C TYR A 478 -19.25 -4.08 -1.96
N ASP A 479 -19.49 -5.31 -1.49
CA ASP A 479 -20.80 -5.94 -1.52
C ASP A 479 -21.81 -5.23 -0.59
N ASN A 480 -21.37 -4.78 0.60
CA ASN A 480 -22.22 -4.22 1.64
C ASN A 480 -21.73 -2.84 2.14
N PRO A 481 -21.54 -1.84 1.26
CA PRO A 481 -21.12 -0.52 1.71
C PRO A 481 -22.26 0.20 2.43
N LEU A 482 -21.93 1.03 3.43
CA LEU A 482 -22.94 1.86 4.05
C LEU A 482 -23.48 2.91 3.06
N PRO A 483 -24.80 3.21 3.10
CA PRO A 483 -25.40 4.12 2.13
C PRO A 483 -24.92 5.57 2.30
N TYR A 484 -24.92 6.30 1.19
CA TYR A 484 -24.72 7.75 1.18
C TYR A 484 -25.88 8.47 1.88
N ASP A 485 -25.56 9.49 2.65
CA ASP A 485 -26.54 10.42 3.23
C ASP A 485 -25.96 11.83 3.40
N LYS A 486 -26.74 12.77 3.88
CA LYS A 486 -26.37 14.17 4.11
C LYS A 486 -26.89 14.64 5.46
N ILE A 487 -26.21 15.64 6.02
CA ILE A 487 -26.64 16.36 7.21
C ILE A 487 -26.66 17.87 6.96
N GLU A 488 -27.17 18.64 7.90
CA GLU A 488 -27.14 20.11 7.82
C GLU A 488 -25.68 20.61 7.77
N PRO A 489 -25.37 21.57 6.90
CA PRO A 489 -24.05 22.20 6.85
C PRO A 489 -23.61 22.76 8.20
N ALA A 490 -22.31 22.80 8.42
CA ALA A 490 -21.73 23.59 9.49
C ALA A 490 -21.72 25.08 9.11
N ASN A 491 -21.61 25.96 10.09
CA ASN A 491 -21.43 27.38 9.82
C ASN A 491 -19.95 27.65 9.54
N TYR A 492 -19.61 28.00 8.28
CA TYR A 492 -18.24 28.31 7.87
C TYR A 492 -18.23 29.41 6.82
N GLU A 493 -17.11 30.12 6.73
CA GLU A 493 -16.89 31.15 5.72
C GLU A 493 -15.86 30.67 4.70
N VAL A 494 -16.16 30.88 3.42
CA VAL A 494 -15.22 30.55 2.33
C VAL A 494 -14.00 31.46 2.45
N TRP A 495 -12.81 30.87 2.29
CA TRP A 495 -11.55 31.60 2.38
C TRP A 495 -11.48 32.70 1.30
N ASN A 496 -11.18 33.90 1.74
CA ASN A 496 -11.14 35.09 0.88
C ASN A 496 -9.70 35.44 0.47
N GLY A 497 -9.08 34.59 -0.34
CA GLY A 497 -7.71 34.77 -0.81
C GLY A 497 -7.57 35.54 -2.12
N ASN A 498 -8.64 36.15 -2.66
CA ASN A 498 -8.66 36.82 -3.96
C ASN A 498 -8.13 35.95 -5.12
N ILE A 499 -8.45 34.67 -5.11
CA ILE A 499 -8.06 33.70 -6.14
C ILE A 499 -9.20 33.52 -7.13
N ASP A 500 -8.91 33.66 -8.45
CA ASP A 500 -9.85 33.29 -9.50
C ASP A 500 -9.79 31.78 -9.77
N TYR A 501 -10.55 31.05 -8.99
CA TYR A 501 -10.63 29.60 -9.03
C TYR A 501 -11.06 29.08 -10.39
N GLU A 502 -12.19 29.57 -10.89
CA GLU A 502 -12.80 29.05 -12.11
C GLU A 502 -11.92 29.30 -13.33
N LYS A 503 -11.25 30.46 -13.38
CA LYS A 503 -10.32 30.77 -14.47
C LYS A 503 -9.08 29.87 -14.41
N THR A 504 -8.57 29.60 -13.22
CA THR A 504 -7.41 28.70 -13.04
C THR A 504 -7.77 27.27 -13.46
N ILE A 505 -8.93 26.76 -13.03
CA ILE A 505 -9.44 25.46 -13.44
C ILE A 505 -9.62 25.40 -14.96
N SER A 506 -10.24 26.41 -15.57
CA SER A 506 -10.46 26.45 -17.03
C SER A 506 -9.15 26.39 -17.82
N ARG A 507 -8.11 27.11 -17.37
CA ARG A 507 -6.78 27.07 -18.01
C ARG A 507 -6.14 25.69 -17.88
N SER A 508 -6.26 25.06 -16.72
CA SER A 508 -5.75 23.73 -16.50
C SER A 508 -6.48 22.71 -17.39
N VAL A 509 -7.80 22.74 -17.45
CA VAL A 509 -8.61 21.89 -18.34
C VAL A 509 -8.20 22.06 -19.80
N GLU A 510 -7.91 23.30 -20.24
CA GLU A 510 -7.42 23.53 -21.59
C GLU A 510 -6.05 22.88 -21.85
N ARG A 511 -5.12 22.93 -20.90
CA ARG A 511 -3.79 22.29 -21.01
C ARG A 511 -3.89 20.79 -21.07
N ILE A 512 -4.62 20.18 -20.10
CA ILE A 512 -4.74 18.72 -20.01
C ILE A 512 -5.46 18.12 -21.22
N THR A 513 -6.48 18.79 -21.75
CA THR A 513 -7.20 18.34 -22.96
C THR A 513 -6.29 18.30 -24.19
N LYS A 514 -5.27 19.16 -24.27
CA LYS A 514 -4.28 19.18 -25.35
C LYS A 514 -3.11 18.24 -25.13
N SER A 515 -2.93 17.72 -23.92
CA SER A 515 -1.79 16.88 -23.56
C SER A 515 -1.85 15.52 -24.26
N GLN A 516 -0.82 15.20 -25.05
CA GLN A 516 -0.66 13.88 -25.66
C GLN A 516 -0.32 12.83 -24.61
N GLN A 517 0.45 13.19 -23.59
CA GLN A 517 0.83 12.29 -22.48
C GLN A 517 -0.41 11.82 -21.70
N LEU A 518 -1.34 12.74 -21.36
CA LEU A 518 -2.55 12.35 -20.64
C LEU A 518 -3.50 11.51 -21.51
N LYS A 519 -3.55 11.76 -22.82
CA LYS A 519 -4.30 10.89 -23.74
C LYS A 519 -3.72 9.49 -23.77
N LEU A 520 -2.41 9.36 -23.78
CA LEU A 520 -1.73 8.06 -23.74
C LEU A 520 -1.96 7.32 -22.43
N ILE A 521 -1.97 8.04 -21.30
CA ILE A 521 -2.32 7.49 -19.98
C ILE A 521 -3.77 6.99 -19.97
N ASP A 522 -4.70 7.73 -20.54
CA ASP A 522 -6.11 7.32 -20.66
C ASP A 522 -6.27 6.07 -21.53
N GLU A 523 -5.59 6.02 -22.69
CA GLU A 523 -5.57 4.84 -23.56
C GLU A 523 -4.97 3.61 -22.84
N ASN A 524 -3.91 3.82 -22.04
CA ASN A 524 -3.31 2.75 -21.23
C ASN A 524 -4.29 2.24 -20.16
N ALA A 525 -4.99 3.14 -19.48
CA ALA A 525 -6.00 2.77 -18.50
C ALA A 525 -7.16 1.96 -19.12
N GLN A 526 -7.62 2.33 -20.31
CA GLN A 526 -8.63 1.56 -21.07
C GLN A 526 -8.09 0.19 -21.48
N TRP A 527 -6.85 0.11 -21.93
CA TRP A 527 -6.20 -1.15 -22.27
C TRP A 527 -6.11 -2.07 -21.05
N ILE A 528 -5.68 -1.55 -19.87
CA ILE A 528 -5.62 -2.32 -18.62
C ILE A 528 -7.00 -2.87 -18.27
N LYS A 529 -8.06 -2.06 -18.35
CA LYS A 529 -9.43 -2.51 -18.11
C LYS A 529 -9.81 -3.67 -19.04
N ASN A 530 -9.62 -3.50 -20.34
CA ASN A 530 -9.99 -4.52 -21.32
C ASN A 530 -9.25 -5.84 -21.09
N ARG A 531 -7.99 -5.78 -20.64
CA ARG A 531 -7.20 -6.98 -20.29
C ARG A 531 -7.67 -7.63 -18.99
N ARG A 532 -8.09 -6.87 -17.99
CA ARG A 532 -8.69 -7.39 -16.75
C ARG A 532 -10.00 -8.14 -17.00
N ASP A 533 -10.76 -7.69 -17.95
CA ASP A 533 -12.05 -8.31 -18.29
C ASP A 533 -11.89 -9.65 -19.03
N VAL A 534 -10.68 -10.00 -19.47
CA VAL A 534 -10.36 -11.32 -20.05
C VAL A 534 -10.09 -12.33 -18.93
N THR A 535 -11.08 -13.15 -18.66
CA THR A 535 -11.04 -14.15 -17.57
C THR A 535 -10.68 -15.55 -18.03
N THR A 536 -10.34 -15.75 -19.31
CA THR A 536 -10.02 -17.06 -19.88
C THR A 536 -8.63 -17.05 -20.49
N VAL A 537 -7.82 -18.06 -20.17
CA VAL A 537 -6.48 -18.26 -20.72
C VAL A 537 -6.43 -19.57 -21.50
N ASN A 538 -5.88 -19.55 -22.70
CA ASN A 538 -5.64 -20.74 -23.50
C ASN A 538 -4.37 -21.46 -23.02
N LEU A 539 -4.43 -22.76 -22.82
CA LEU A 539 -3.34 -23.62 -22.35
C LEU A 539 -2.58 -24.35 -23.46
N ASN A 540 -2.87 -24.00 -24.73
CA ASN A 540 -2.03 -24.40 -25.88
C ASN A 540 -0.85 -23.43 -25.96
N TYR A 541 0.39 -23.95 -26.11
CA TYR A 541 1.60 -23.12 -26.06
C TYR A 541 1.65 -22.06 -27.16
N GLU A 542 1.33 -22.41 -28.39
CA GLU A 542 1.39 -21.45 -29.51
C GLU A 542 0.35 -20.33 -29.33
N SER A 543 -0.84 -20.67 -28.84
CA SER A 543 -1.89 -19.68 -28.53
C SER A 543 -1.49 -18.81 -27.36
N TYR A 544 -0.91 -19.38 -26.30
CA TYR A 544 -0.41 -18.69 -25.12
C TYR A 544 0.73 -17.71 -25.49
N LYS A 545 1.73 -18.21 -26.23
CA LYS A 545 2.86 -17.42 -26.72
C LYS A 545 2.38 -16.23 -27.56
N LYS A 546 1.50 -16.47 -28.52
CA LYS A 546 0.93 -15.42 -29.37
C LYS A 546 0.19 -14.35 -28.57
N ASP A 547 -0.56 -14.74 -27.52
CA ASP A 547 -1.24 -13.76 -26.66
C ASP A 547 -0.24 -12.92 -25.86
N ILE A 548 0.84 -13.53 -25.32
CA ILE A 548 1.92 -12.79 -24.63
C ILE A 548 2.63 -11.83 -25.57
N GLU A 549 3.04 -12.29 -26.75
CA GLU A 549 3.71 -11.46 -27.76
C GLU A 549 2.83 -10.29 -28.21
N SER A 550 1.53 -10.54 -28.43
CA SER A 550 0.58 -9.47 -28.74
C SER A 550 0.47 -8.44 -27.63
N ARG A 551 0.45 -8.89 -26.36
CA ARG A 551 0.43 -7.99 -25.20
C ARG A 551 1.69 -7.12 -25.15
N ILE A 552 2.86 -7.73 -25.33
CA ILE A 552 4.14 -7.01 -25.35
C ILE A 552 4.14 -5.96 -26.47
N ASP A 553 3.67 -6.32 -27.67
CA ASP A 553 3.61 -5.37 -28.78
C ASP A 553 2.59 -4.24 -28.53
N GLU A 554 1.43 -4.54 -27.97
CA GLU A 554 0.42 -3.56 -27.61
C GLU A 554 0.91 -2.58 -26.52
N THR A 555 1.76 -3.04 -25.58
CA THR A 555 2.26 -2.21 -24.48
C THR A 555 3.41 -1.31 -24.90
N LYS A 556 4.17 -1.61 -25.95
CA LYS A 556 5.30 -0.79 -26.44
C LYS A 556 4.93 0.68 -26.66
N LYS A 557 3.69 0.94 -27.13
CA LYS A 557 3.24 2.33 -27.31
C LYS A 557 3.13 3.11 -26.00
N PHE A 558 3.03 2.41 -24.85
CA PHE A 558 2.91 3.00 -23.53
C PHE A 558 4.26 3.23 -22.83
N ASP A 559 5.37 2.71 -23.37
CA ASP A 559 6.73 2.86 -22.79
C ASP A 559 7.11 4.33 -22.60
N SER A 560 6.55 5.22 -23.42
CA SER A 560 6.78 6.66 -23.30
C SER A 560 6.09 7.29 -22.08
N ILE A 561 5.17 6.58 -21.41
CA ILE A 561 4.56 7.07 -20.15
C ILE A 561 5.62 7.10 -19.05
N ASP A 562 6.39 6.03 -18.92
CA ASP A 562 7.43 5.91 -17.88
C ASP A 562 8.67 6.74 -18.21
N ASN A 563 8.86 7.10 -19.49
CA ASN A 563 9.96 7.92 -19.97
C ASN A 563 9.59 9.41 -20.12
N TYR A 564 8.45 9.83 -19.57
CA TYR A 564 8.07 11.24 -19.52
C TYR A 564 9.10 12.06 -18.76
N ASP A 565 9.34 13.30 -19.18
CA ASP A 565 10.26 14.21 -18.50
C ASP A 565 9.61 15.60 -18.43
N ASN A 566 9.18 15.99 -17.23
CA ASN A 566 8.49 17.24 -16.95
C ASN A 566 9.44 18.46 -16.90
N LYS A 567 10.75 18.28 -17.09
CA LYS A 567 11.78 19.33 -17.11
C LYS A 567 11.89 20.17 -15.83
N LEU A 568 11.29 19.72 -14.73
CA LEU A 568 11.42 20.35 -13.43
C LEU A 568 12.68 19.85 -12.71
N ILE A 569 13.25 20.70 -11.87
CA ILE A 569 14.42 20.34 -11.06
C ILE A 569 13.95 20.08 -9.63
N TYR A 570 14.35 18.95 -9.08
CA TYR A 570 13.98 18.50 -7.73
C TYR A 570 15.20 18.49 -6.82
N GLU A 571 15.09 19.12 -5.67
CA GLU A 571 16.17 19.19 -4.69
C GLU A 571 15.67 18.75 -3.30
N SER A 572 16.51 18.01 -2.59
CA SER A 572 16.32 17.77 -1.15
C SER A 572 16.63 19.02 -0.34
N LEU A 573 15.93 19.20 0.78
CA LEU A 573 16.16 20.33 1.67
C LEU A 573 17.53 20.24 2.38
N PRO A 574 18.14 21.38 2.78
CA PRO A 574 19.48 21.40 3.37
C PRO A 574 19.69 20.43 4.53
N PHE A 575 18.69 20.30 5.43
CA PHE A 575 18.78 19.39 6.57
C PHE A 575 18.87 17.91 6.13
N GLU A 576 18.16 17.55 5.08
CA GLU A 576 18.14 16.18 4.55
C GLU A 576 19.42 15.86 3.80
N ILE A 577 20.01 16.86 3.11
CA ILE A 577 21.31 16.71 2.47
C ILE A 577 22.39 16.33 3.49
N GLU A 578 22.34 16.93 4.71
CA GLU A 578 23.28 16.55 5.78
C GLU A 578 23.06 15.11 6.28
N LEU A 579 21.82 14.66 6.37
CA LEU A 579 21.52 13.26 6.70
C LEU A 579 22.00 12.29 5.60
N MET A 580 21.78 12.62 4.33
CA MET A 580 22.20 11.80 3.19
C MET A 580 23.73 11.65 3.08
N LYS A 581 24.51 12.59 3.61
CA LYS A 581 25.98 12.44 3.70
C LYS A 581 26.43 11.32 4.63
N GLN A 582 25.59 10.98 5.60
CA GLN A 582 25.84 9.95 6.61
C GLN A 582 25.15 8.63 6.30
N ASP A 583 24.13 8.64 5.41
CA ASP A 583 23.32 7.48 5.03
C ASP A 583 23.22 7.37 3.51
N SER A 584 24.03 6.49 2.93
CA SER A 584 24.04 6.22 1.49
C SER A 584 22.73 5.58 1.00
N THR A 585 22.05 4.82 1.85
CA THR A 585 20.76 4.21 1.52
C THR A 585 19.68 5.28 1.37
N LEU A 586 19.64 6.24 2.29
CA LEU A 586 18.74 7.41 2.19
C LEU A 586 19.03 8.21 0.93
N PHE A 587 20.32 8.45 0.61
CA PHE A 587 20.73 9.15 -0.62
C PHE A 587 20.17 8.46 -1.88
N GLU A 588 20.35 7.16 -2.01
CA GLU A 588 19.87 6.41 -3.19
C GLU A 588 18.32 6.35 -3.24
N LYS A 589 17.64 6.26 -2.09
CA LYS A 589 16.17 6.35 -2.01
C LYS A 589 15.69 7.72 -2.51
N ARG A 590 16.30 8.82 -2.08
CA ARG A 590 15.93 10.18 -2.52
C ARG A 590 16.21 10.42 -3.99
N LYS A 591 17.34 9.97 -4.47
CA LYS A 591 17.69 10.06 -5.90
C LYS A 591 16.67 9.34 -6.79
N ARG A 592 16.25 8.13 -6.41
CA ARG A 592 15.21 7.40 -7.13
C ARG A 592 13.86 8.12 -7.06
N TRP A 593 13.51 8.65 -5.89
CA TRP A 593 12.29 9.41 -5.72
C TRP A 593 12.27 10.68 -6.57
N HIS A 594 13.33 11.49 -6.56
CA HIS A 594 13.43 12.68 -7.42
C HIS A 594 13.33 12.31 -8.90
N LYS A 595 13.95 11.21 -9.32
CA LYS A 595 13.79 10.71 -10.69
C LYS A 595 12.33 10.37 -11.01
N SER A 596 11.62 9.72 -10.11
CA SER A 596 10.18 9.40 -10.32
C SER A 596 9.30 10.64 -10.37
N LEU A 597 9.63 11.69 -9.59
CA LEU A 597 8.95 12.98 -9.69
C LEU A 597 9.17 13.67 -11.05
N GLY A 598 10.35 13.49 -11.64
CA GLY A 598 10.68 13.99 -12.98
C GLY A 598 9.81 13.40 -14.09
N ASN A 599 9.27 12.19 -13.86
CA ASN A 599 8.40 11.49 -14.81
C ASN A 599 6.90 11.74 -14.55
N ASP A 600 6.57 12.61 -13.59
CA ASP A 600 5.20 12.78 -13.10
C ASP A 600 4.51 14.02 -13.70
N ILE A 601 3.59 13.82 -14.62
CA ILE A 601 2.82 14.87 -15.28
C ILE A 601 1.83 15.57 -14.33
N TYR A 602 1.37 14.89 -13.26
CA TYR A 602 0.43 15.50 -12.30
C TYR A 602 1.11 16.57 -11.47
N ILE A 603 2.38 16.35 -11.11
CA ILE A 603 3.20 17.34 -10.42
C ILE A 603 3.43 18.55 -11.33
N GLU A 604 3.74 18.32 -12.61
CA GLU A 604 3.91 19.42 -13.57
C GLU A 604 2.65 20.27 -13.68
N GLU A 605 1.48 19.62 -13.84
CA GLU A 605 0.22 20.36 -13.90
C GLU A 605 -0.11 21.05 -12.56
N GLY A 606 0.21 20.42 -11.42
CA GLY A 606 0.13 21.06 -10.11
C GLY A 606 0.94 22.35 -10.04
N ILE A 607 2.16 22.37 -10.55
CA ILE A 607 3.01 23.57 -10.63
C ILE A 607 2.41 24.62 -11.57
N ASN A 608 1.85 24.21 -12.73
CA ASN A 608 1.17 25.12 -13.65
C ASN A 608 -0.03 25.80 -12.98
N ILE A 609 -0.83 25.04 -12.24
CA ILE A 609 -1.96 25.57 -11.46
C ILE A 609 -1.47 26.55 -10.39
N LEU A 610 -0.40 26.25 -9.65
CA LEU A 610 0.18 27.18 -8.67
C LEU A 610 0.64 28.49 -9.32
N GLN A 611 1.20 28.43 -10.53
CA GLN A 611 1.57 29.62 -11.30
C GLN A 611 0.35 30.44 -11.71
N ASP A 612 -0.72 29.79 -12.17
CA ASP A 612 -1.97 30.45 -12.54
C ASP A 612 -2.64 31.12 -11.33
N LEU A 613 -2.67 30.47 -10.17
CA LEU A 613 -3.20 31.03 -8.91
C LEU A 613 -2.44 32.31 -8.51
N LYS A 614 -1.12 32.35 -8.69
CA LYS A 614 -0.30 33.51 -8.38
C LYS A 614 -0.52 34.65 -9.39
N SER A 615 -0.68 34.34 -10.68
CA SER A 615 -0.86 35.33 -11.73
C SER A 615 -2.19 36.10 -11.61
N THR A 616 -3.23 35.44 -11.10
CA THR A 616 -4.52 36.09 -10.84
C THR A 616 -4.47 37.04 -9.65
N ASN A 617 -3.62 36.79 -8.66
CA ASN A 617 -3.40 37.72 -7.55
C ASN A 617 -2.65 39.02 -7.93
N ASN A 618 -1.83 38.99 -8.96
CA ASN A 618 -1.06 40.20 -9.39
C ASN A 618 -1.92 41.27 -10.06
N ASN A 619 -3.16 40.96 -10.44
CA ASN A 619 -4.12 41.98 -10.99
C ASN A 619 -4.92 42.69 -9.89
N GLY A 620 -4.86 42.24 -8.63
CA GLY A 620 -5.39 42.92 -7.47
C GLY A 620 -4.23 43.25 -6.52
N LYS A 621 -3.93 44.52 -6.30
CA LYS A 621 -2.82 45.06 -5.51
C LYS A 621 -2.41 44.15 -4.36
N LEU A 622 -1.15 43.73 -4.36
CA LEU A 622 -0.47 43.13 -3.21
C LEU A 622 -0.73 43.99 -1.97
N ALA A 623 -1.57 43.53 -1.06
CA ALA A 623 -1.58 44.05 0.30
C ALA A 623 -0.24 43.62 0.94
N ASN A 624 0.68 44.54 1.07
CA ASN A 624 1.87 44.42 1.88
C ASN A 624 1.43 44.10 3.31
N VAL A 625 1.55 42.85 3.73
CA VAL A 625 1.67 42.52 5.14
C VAL A 625 3.17 42.56 5.42
N ARG A 626 3.62 43.71 5.89
CA ARG A 626 4.89 43.87 6.59
C ARG A 626 4.69 43.38 8.03
N ASP A 627 5.64 42.54 8.46
CA ASP A 627 6.05 42.13 9.81
C ASP A 627 5.03 41.34 10.63
#